data_1e3ed167bd148efc0a3142134e4419d9
#
_entry.id   1e3ed167bd148efc0a3142134e4419d9
#
_cell.length_a   1.000
_cell.length_b   1.000
_cell.length_c   1.000
_cell.angle_alpha   90.00
_cell.angle_beta   90.00
_cell.angle_gamma   90.00
#
_symmetry.space_group_name_H-M   'P 1'
#
loop_
_entity.id
_entity.type
_entity.pdbx_description
1 polymer ?
#
loop_
_entity_poly.entity_id
_entity_poly.type
_entity_poly.pdbx_seq_one_letter_code
_entity_poly.pdbx_strand_id
1 'polypeptide(L)'
;MKKMNIQDMKAEAKEFGKIMSSENHKMLIGVNDGKKIGTYIEHRFQEFVSRKYEIEVGNSAFGIDLPSVETDIKSTSIVKPQSSCPFRNARQKIYGLGYNLLIFVYDKTDTTATCTLDFKYCTFVEATRTADFTTTKRLREMIDDGANKEDIIGYLTDKNLPGDEIVYSDLSDEILCHTPEQGYLTVTNANQWRLSYGRVIKLDNAVSGVWNYGWN
;
A
#
# COMPACT_ATOMS: atom_id res chain seq x y z
N MET A 1 27.70 0.15 -8.21
CA MET A 1 26.54 1.07 -8.17
C MET A 1 26.26 1.42 -6.71
N LYS A 2 25.60 2.54 -6.44
CA LYS A 2 25.16 2.94 -5.09
C LYS A 2 23.97 2.10 -4.64
N LYS A 3 23.89 1.71 -3.35
CA LYS A 3 22.67 1.13 -2.79
C LYS A 3 21.56 2.18 -2.74
N MET A 4 20.35 1.80 -3.16
CA MET A 4 19.18 2.67 -3.10
C MET A 4 18.66 2.81 -1.68
N ASN A 5 18.33 4.03 -1.27
CA ASN A 5 17.58 4.30 -0.04
C ASN A 5 16.16 4.81 -0.35
N ILE A 6 15.33 5.01 0.68
CA ILE A 6 13.93 5.45 0.51
C ILE A 6 13.83 6.83 -0.17
N GLN A 7 14.76 7.76 0.10
CA GLN A 7 14.72 9.09 -0.53
C GLN A 7 15.11 9.00 -2.01
N ASP A 8 16.12 8.19 -2.35
CA ASP A 8 16.47 7.89 -3.73
C ASP A 8 15.26 7.27 -4.46
N MET A 9 14.60 6.28 -3.87
CA MET A 9 13.42 5.63 -4.45
C MET A 9 12.28 6.62 -4.71
N LYS A 10 11.97 7.51 -3.75
CA LYS A 10 10.95 8.56 -3.93
C LYS A 10 11.30 9.53 -5.06
N ALA A 11 12.57 9.91 -5.18
CA ALA A 11 13.04 10.78 -6.26
C ALA A 11 12.91 10.09 -7.63
N GLU A 12 13.35 8.82 -7.72
CA GLU A 12 13.24 8.03 -8.95
C GLU A 12 11.78 7.73 -9.33
N ALA A 13 10.89 7.53 -8.35
CA ALA A 13 9.47 7.33 -8.62
C ALA A 13 8.82 8.56 -9.29
N LYS A 14 9.22 9.78 -8.91
CA LYS A 14 8.76 11.00 -9.59
C LYS A 14 9.19 11.04 -11.06
N GLU A 15 10.47 10.76 -11.31
CA GLU A 15 11.01 10.78 -12.68
C GLU A 15 10.41 9.66 -13.53
N PHE A 16 10.29 8.47 -12.96
CA PHE A 16 9.65 7.34 -13.61
C PHE A 16 8.22 7.64 -14.08
N GLY A 17 7.39 8.25 -13.21
CA GLY A 17 6.03 8.60 -13.58
C GLY A 17 5.94 9.58 -14.74
N LYS A 18 6.85 10.57 -14.82
CA LYS A 18 6.93 11.49 -15.99
C LYS A 18 7.25 10.74 -17.28
N ILE A 19 8.24 9.85 -17.23
CA ILE A 19 8.65 9.05 -18.40
C ILE A 19 7.48 8.18 -18.83
N MET A 20 6.88 7.44 -17.92
CA MET A 20 5.77 6.55 -18.20
C MET A 20 4.56 7.29 -18.79
N SER A 21 4.25 8.50 -18.28
CA SER A 21 3.14 9.30 -18.82
C SER A 21 3.39 9.80 -20.24
N SER A 22 4.65 9.92 -20.67
CA SER A 22 5.02 10.39 -22.01
C SER A 22 5.13 9.28 -23.06
N GLU A 23 5.12 8.02 -22.65
CA GLU A 23 5.34 6.86 -23.54
C GLU A 23 4.01 6.31 -24.12
N ASN A 24 4.13 5.66 -25.29
CA ASN A 24 3.06 4.83 -25.84
C ASN A 24 3.29 3.37 -25.46
N HIS A 25 2.45 2.83 -24.60
CA HIS A 25 2.52 1.45 -24.07
C HIS A 25 1.79 0.46 -24.98
N LYS A 26 2.24 0.28 -26.23
CA LYS A 26 1.57 -0.53 -27.25
C LYS A 26 1.14 -1.92 -26.78
N MET A 27 1.94 -2.57 -25.91
CA MET A 27 1.63 -3.89 -25.37
C MET A 27 0.45 -3.91 -24.39
N LEU A 28 -0.02 -2.75 -23.95
CA LEU A 28 -1.19 -2.61 -23.07
C LEU A 28 -2.46 -2.20 -23.82
N ILE A 29 -2.43 -2.04 -25.14
CA ILE A 29 -3.62 -1.72 -25.94
C ILE A 29 -4.67 -2.82 -25.73
N GLY A 30 -5.88 -2.42 -25.32
CA GLY A 30 -7.00 -3.33 -25.03
C GLY A 30 -6.86 -4.16 -23.74
N VAL A 31 -5.77 -4.02 -22.98
CA VAL A 31 -5.59 -4.72 -21.72
C VAL A 31 -6.34 -4.01 -20.61
N ASN A 32 -7.40 -4.64 -20.07
CA ASN A 32 -8.21 -4.13 -18.95
C ASN A 32 -7.94 -4.86 -17.63
N ASP A 33 -7.03 -5.83 -17.62
CA ASP A 33 -6.63 -6.58 -16.43
C ASP A 33 -5.66 -5.75 -15.58
N GLY A 34 -6.13 -5.27 -14.44
CA GLY A 34 -5.33 -4.47 -13.51
C GLY A 34 -4.08 -5.20 -12.98
N LYS A 35 -4.11 -6.54 -12.87
CA LYS A 35 -2.95 -7.32 -12.46
C LYS A 35 -1.86 -7.28 -13.52
N LYS A 36 -2.22 -7.45 -14.80
CA LYS A 36 -1.26 -7.37 -15.92
C LYS A 36 -0.64 -5.99 -16.03
N ILE A 37 -1.45 -4.93 -15.92
CA ILE A 37 -0.95 -3.56 -15.94
C ILE A 37 -0.05 -3.31 -14.73
N GLY A 38 -0.43 -3.81 -13.56
CA GLY A 38 0.35 -3.71 -12.33
C GLY A 38 1.73 -4.33 -12.47
N THR A 39 1.80 -5.58 -12.88
CA THR A 39 3.08 -6.29 -13.11
C THR A 39 3.95 -5.58 -14.17
N TYR A 40 3.34 -5.01 -15.21
CA TYR A 40 4.08 -4.22 -16.20
C TYR A 40 4.73 -2.99 -15.58
N ILE A 41 3.99 -2.21 -14.79
CA ILE A 41 4.52 -0.99 -14.14
C ILE A 41 5.61 -1.35 -13.14
N GLU A 42 5.41 -2.39 -12.31
CA GLU A 42 6.37 -2.91 -11.35
C GLU A 42 7.71 -3.28 -12.01
N HIS A 43 7.69 -4.13 -13.05
CA HIS A 43 8.90 -4.53 -13.78
C HIS A 43 9.60 -3.33 -14.43
N ARG A 44 8.83 -2.40 -15.03
CA ARG A 44 9.39 -1.17 -15.61
C ARG A 44 10.07 -0.28 -14.56
N PHE A 45 9.50 -0.18 -13.36
CA PHE A 45 10.13 0.58 -12.28
C PHE A 45 11.40 -0.10 -11.76
N GLN A 46 11.36 -1.41 -11.53
CA GLN A 46 12.53 -2.21 -11.14
C GLN A 46 13.66 -2.08 -12.18
N GLU A 47 13.36 -2.21 -13.46
CA GLU A 47 14.33 -2.01 -14.55
C GLU A 47 14.88 -0.57 -14.55
N PHE A 48 14.03 0.42 -14.36
CA PHE A 48 14.42 1.84 -14.34
C PHE A 48 15.42 2.13 -13.22
N VAL A 49 15.17 1.68 -12.00
CA VAL A 49 16.07 1.92 -10.86
C VAL A 49 17.32 1.06 -10.91
N SER A 50 17.27 -0.16 -11.45
CA SER A 50 18.44 -1.05 -11.59
C SER A 50 19.56 -0.50 -12.50
N ARG A 51 19.23 0.46 -13.37
CA ARG A 51 20.23 1.16 -14.21
C ARG A 51 21.13 2.09 -13.41
N LYS A 52 20.68 2.55 -12.22
CA LYS A 52 21.38 3.55 -11.40
C LYS A 52 21.84 2.98 -10.06
N TYR A 53 21.11 2.04 -9.52
CA TYR A 53 21.30 1.51 -8.18
C TYR A 53 21.53 0.01 -8.20
N GLU A 54 22.32 -0.45 -7.23
CA GLU A 54 22.35 -1.85 -6.86
C GLU A 54 21.07 -2.18 -6.09
N ILE A 55 20.18 -2.95 -6.71
CA ILE A 55 18.93 -3.39 -6.10
C ILE A 55 18.89 -4.90 -6.03
N GLU A 56 18.39 -5.43 -4.93
CA GLU A 56 17.93 -6.81 -4.88
C GLU A 56 16.50 -6.80 -5.42
N VAL A 57 16.28 -7.52 -6.52
CA VAL A 57 14.92 -7.72 -7.03
C VAL A 57 14.31 -8.85 -6.22
N GLY A 58 13.19 -8.56 -5.55
CA GLY A 58 12.45 -9.56 -4.78
C GLY A 58 12.01 -10.72 -5.67
N ASN A 59 12.09 -11.92 -5.15
CA ASN A 59 11.39 -13.05 -5.74
C ASN A 59 10.02 -13.21 -5.09
N SER A 60 9.09 -13.84 -5.78
CA SER A 60 7.72 -14.08 -5.31
C SER A 60 7.64 -14.81 -3.96
N ALA A 61 8.74 -15.40 -3.47
CA ALA A 61 8.78 -16.09 -2.19
C ALA A 61 8.85 -15.11 -0.99
N PHE A 62 9.44 -13.92 -1.15
CA PHE A 62 9.52 -12.91 -0.10
C PHE A 62 8.35 -11.90 -0.13
N GLY A 63 7.61 -11.82 -1.25
CA GLY A 63 6.42 -10.98 -1.37
C GLY A 63 6.67 -9.47 -1.28
N ILE A 64 7.94 -9.02 -1.47
CA ILE A 64 8.37 -7.63 -1.45
C ILE A 64 9.19 -7.37 -2.72
N ASP A 65 8.82 -6.36 -3.49
CA ASP A 65 9.40 -6.08 -4.80
C ASP A 65 10.79 -5.46 -4.75
N LEU A 66 11.06 -4.66 -3.71
CA LEU A 66 12.31 -3.96 -3.45
C LEU A 66 12.82 -4.26 -2.02
N PRO A 67 13.41 -5.44 -1.76
CA PRO A 67 13.86 -5.85 -0.44
C PRO A 67 14.86 -4.89 0.22
N SER A 68 15.75 -4.29 -0.56
CA SER A 68 16.78 -3.35 -0.07
C SER A 68 16.21 -2.09 0.62
N VAL A 69 14.95 -1.76 0.37
CA VAL A 69 14.20 -0.64 0.98
C VAL A 69 12.89 -1.09 1.61
N GLU A 70 12.72 -2.42 1.81
CA GLU A 70 11.56 -3.04 2.43
C GLU A 70 10.22 -2.53 1.84
N THR A 71 10.18 -2.36 0.52
CA THR A 71 9.05 -1.74 -0.15
C THR A 71 8.43 -2.64 -1.21
N ASP A 72 7.12 -2.78 -1.15
CA ASP A 72 6.30 -3.47 -2.14
C ASP A 72 5.62 -2.43 -3.05
N ILE A 73 5.61 -2.70 -4.36
CA ILE A 73 5.08 -1.79 -5.37
C ILE A 73 3.63 -2.16 -5.66
N LYS A 74 2.76 -1.18 -5.64
CA LYS A 74 1.37 -1.33 -6.06
C LYS A 74 1.04 -0.31 -7.14
N SER A 75 0.23 -0.72 -8.11
CA SER A 75 -0.29 0.20 -9.11
C SER A 75 -1.78 0.00 -9.29
N THR A 76 -2.48 1.09 -9.53
CA THR A 76 -3.94 1.08 -9.60
C THR A 76 -4.47 2.20 -10.49
N SER A 77 -5.63 1.97 -11.09
CA SER A 77 -6.34 3.03 -11.80
C SER A 77 -6.91 4.08 -10.84
N ILE A 78 -6.91 5.34 -11.27
CA ILE A 78 -7.55 6.44 -10.54
C ILE A 78 -9.07 6.27 -10.42
N VAL A 79 -9.69 5.60 -11.37
CA VAL A 79 -11.15 5.38 -11.40
C VAL A 79 -11.61 4.56 -10.19
N LYS A 80 -10.82 3.54 -9.81
CA LYS A 80 -11.08 2.70 -8.64
C LYS A 80 -9.76 2.33 -7.97
N PRO A 81 -9.20 3.23 -7.12
CA PRO A 81 -7.87 3.06 -6.55
C PRO A 81 -7.87 1.99 -5.46
N GLN A 82 -7.75 0.73 -5.87
CA GLN A 82 -7.73 -0.44 -4.99
C GLN A 82 -6.91 -1.58 -5.60
N SER A 83 -6.48 -2.50 -4.74
CA SER A 83 -5.85 -3.78 -5.14
C SER A 83 -6.41 -4.95 -4.34
N SER A 84 -5.94 -6.17 -4.66
CA SER A 84 -6.10 -7.31 -3.77
C SER A 84 -5.50 -6.98 -2.40
N CYS A 85 -6.15 -7.43 -1.33
CA CYS A 85 -5.68 -7.14 0.02
C CYS A 85 -4.51 -8.08 0.37
N PRO A 86 -3.35 -7.55 0.74
CA PRO A 86 -2.20 -8.37 1.13
C PRO A 86 -2.24 -8.82 2.59
N PHE A 87 -3.15 -8.29 3.42
CA PHE A 87 -3.28 -8.68 4.82
C PHE A 87 -3.66 -10.16 4.95
N ARG A 88 -2.92 -10.88 5.78
CA ARG A 88 -3.09 -12.33 5.98
C ARG A 88 -3.80 -12.66 7.30
N ASN A 89 -3.79 -11.75 8.26
CA ASN A 89 -4.33 -11.95 9.61
C ASN A 89 -4.82 -10.64 10.24
N ALA A 90 -5.48 -10.76 11.40
CA ALA A 90 -6.00 -9.64 12.16
C ALA A 90 -4.89 -8.68 12.61
N ARG A 91 -3.73 -9.20 13.03
CA ARG A 91 -2.61 -8.39 13.53
C ARG A 91 -2.10 -7.42 12.47
N GLN A 92 -1.95 -7.87 11.22
CA GLN A 92 -1.53 -6.98 10.14
C GLN A 92 -2.53 -5.85 9.87
N LYS A 93 -3.83 -6.10 10.06
CA LYS A 93 -4.84 -5.06 9.91
C LYS A 93 -4.71 -3.95 10.97
N ILE A 94 -4.17 -4.28 12.14
CA ILE A 94 -3.99 -3.38 13.29
C ILE A 94 -2.61 -2.72 13.30
N TYR A 95 -1.55 -3.48 13.03
CA TYR A 95 -0.17 -3.01 13.14
C TYR A 95 0.52 -2.76 11.78
N GLY A 96 -0.19 -3.01 10.67
CA GLY A 96 0.33 -2.84 9.33
C GLY A 96 0.96 -4.10 8.75
N LEU A 97 1.39 -3.98 7.51
CA LEU A 97 1.90 -5.09 6.68
C LEU A 97 3.27 -5.61 7.12
N GLY A 98 4.03 -4.78 7.86
CA GLY A 98 5.43 -5.04 8.21
C GLY A 98 6.43 -4.61 7.13
N TYR A 99 5.96 -3.99 6.05
CA TYR A 99 6.78 -3.41 4.97
C TYR A 99 6.11 -2.17 4.41
N ASN A 100 6.90 -1.35 3.70
CA ASN A 100 6.42 -0.11 3.09
C ASN A 100 5.65 -0.40 1.79
N LEU A 101 4.81 0.54 1.38
CA LEU A 101 4.15 0.51 0.07
C LEU A 101 4.57 1.72 -0.77
N LEU A 102 4.89 1.47 -2.05
CA LEU A 102 5.00 2.49 -3.09
C LEU A 102 3.84 2.30 -4.07
N ILE A 103 2.93 3.28 -4.13
CA ILE A 103 1.68 3.16 -4.87
C ILE A 103 1.70 4.12 -6.05
N PHE A 104 1.63 3.60 -7.27
CA PHE A 104 1.42 4.38 -8.49
C PHE A 104 -0.05 4.39 -8.87
N VAL A 105 -0.61 5.59 -9.07
CA VAL A 105 -1.99 5.77 -9.51
C VAL A 105 -2.00 6.38 -10.89
N TYR A 106 -2.59 5.67 -11.84
CA TYR A 106 -2.61 6.06 -13.26
C TYR A 106 -4.05 6.21 -13.80
N ASP A 107 -4.17 7.01 -14.85
CA ASP A 107 -5.31 7.02 -15.74
C ASP A 107 -4.92 6.41 -17.08
N LYS A 108 -5.62 5.36 -17.50
CA LYS A 108 -5.30 4.64 -18.74
C LYS A 108 -6.25 5.04 -19.86
N THR A 109 -5.70 5.44 -20.99
CA THR A 109 -6.49 5.75 -22.18
C THR A 109 -5.97 4.95 -23.37
N ASP A 110 -6.88 4.25 -24.05
CA ASP A 110 -6.61 3.46 -25.25
C ASP A 110 -7.23 4.07 -26.50
N THR A 111 -6.51 3.98 -27.59
CA THR A 111 -7.02 4.07 -28.95
C THR A 111 -6.73 2.78 -29.72
N THR A 112 -7.06 2.71 -31.00
CA THR A 112 -6.70 1.57 -31.83
C THR A 112 -5.18 1.41 -32.07
N ALA A 113 -4.40 2.47 -31.83
CA ALA A 113 -2.96 2.53 -32.14
C ALA A 113 -2.08 2.89 -30.93
N THR A 114 -2.68 3.43 -29.87
CA THR A 114 -1.94 3.94 -28.70
C THR A 114 -2.57 3.52 -27.40
N CYS A 115 -1.73 3.34 -26.39
CA CYS A 115 -2.13 3.23 -24.99
C CYS A 115 -1.27 4.18 -24.16
N THR A 116 -1.89 5.08 -23.42
CA THR A 116 -1.21 5.96 -22.47
C THR A 116 -1.54 5.58 -21.04
N LEU A 117 -0.57 5.70 -20.15
CA LEU A 117 -0.71 5.61 -18.71
C LEU A 117 -0.36 6.97 -18.12
N ASP A 118 -1.35 7.83 -17.92
CA ASP A 118 -1.14 9.15 -17.33
C ASP A 118 -1.08 9.00 -15.80
N PHE A 119 0.13 9.10 -15.23
CA PHE A 119 0.35 8.95 -13.79
C PHE A 119 -0.17 10.18 -13.04
N LYS A 120 -1.09 9.97 -12.12
CA LYS A 120 -1.74 11.04 -11.34
C LYS A 120 -1.10 11.22 -9.97
N TYR A 121 -0.82 10.12 -9.27
CA TYR A 121 -0.23 10.16 -7.94
C TYR A 121 0.83 9.07 -7.77
N CYS A 122 1.87 9.41 -7.00
CA CYS A 122 2.78 8.46 -6.38
C CYS A 122 2.71 8.64 -4.87
N THR A 123 2.39 7.58 -4.15
CA THR A 123 2.22 7.60 -2.70
C THR A 123 3.15 6.59 -2.06
N PHE A 124 3.95 7.03 -1.09
CA PHE A 124 4.73 6.13 -0.25
C PHE A 124 4.10 6.08 1.15
N VAL A 125 3.94 4.87 1.67
CA VAL A 125 3.35 4.61 2.99
C VAL A 125 4.33 3.77 3.78
N GLU A 126 4.82 4.28 4.91
CA GLU A 126 5.69 3.53 5.81
C GLU A 126 4.97 2.33 6.43
N ALA A 127 5.71 1.29 6.76
CA ALA A 127 5.19 0.02 7.27
C ALA A 127 4.17 0.18 8.40
N THR A 128 4.45 1.05 9.39
CA THR A 128 3.57 1.31 10.53
C THR A 128 2.28 2.04 10.14
N ARG A 129 2.28 2.72 8.99
CA ARG A 129 1.11 3.45 8.45
C ARG A 129 0.26 2.61 7.49
N THR A 130 0.69 1.38 7.17
CA THR A 130 -0.05 0.47 6.27
C THR A 130 -1.23 -0.24 6.94
N ALA A 131 -1.50 0.01 8.22
CA ALA A 131 -2.66 -0.52 8.94
C ALA A 131 -3.99 0.09 8.46
N ASP A 132 -5.12 -0.56 8.84
CA ASP A 132 -6.47 -0.08 8.54
C ASP A 132 -6.82 1.17 9.35
N PHE A 133 -7.21 2.24 8.66
CA PHE A 133 -7.52 3.52 9.28
C PHE A 133 -8.65 3.43 10.33
N THR A 134 -9.75 2.79 9.96
CA THR A 134 -10.93 2.75 10.83
C THR A 134 -10.69 1.91 12.08
N THR A 135 -10.02 0.77 11.90
CA THR A 135 -9.70 -0.13 13.01
C THR A 135 -8.72 0.52 13.98
N THR A 136 -7.63 1.08 13.47
CA THR A 136 -6.61 1.71 14.34
C THR A 136 -7.15 2.96 15.02
N LYS A 137 -7.91 3.79 14.32
CA LYS A 137 -8.55 4.96 14.92
C LYS A 137 -9.42 4.55 16.11
N ARG A 138 -10.31 3.57 15.91
CA ARG A 138 -11.23 3.12 16.96
C ARG A 138 -10.51 2.50 18.16
N LEU A 139 -9.52 1.65 17.92
CA LEU A 139 -8.74 1.05 19.00
C LEU A 139 -8.01 2.11 19.84
N ARG A 140 -7.43 3.13 19.21
CA ARG A 140 -6.80 4.25 19.90
C ARG A 140 -7.79 5.03 20.77
N GLU A 141 -8.96 5.36 20.22
CA GLU A 141 -10.05 6.00 20.99
C GLU A 141 -10.45 5.15 22.20
N MET A 142 -10.63 3.83 22.02
CA MET A 142 -11.00 2.93 23.12
C MET A 142 -9.93 2.90 24.22
N ILE A 143 -8.64 2.88 23.85
CA ILE A 143 -7.53 2.91 24.81
C ILE A 143 -7.51 4.25 25.56
N ASP A 144 -7.66 5.36 24.85
CA ASP A 144 -7.71 6.70 25.44
C ASP A 144 -8.91 6.85 26.41
N ASP A 145 -10.02 6.16 26.13
CA ASP A 145 -11.22 6.09 26.97
C ASP A 145 -11.10 5.07 28.13
N GLY A 146 -9.96 4.37 28.24
CA GLY A 146 -9.70 3.44 29.35
C GLY A 146 -10.31 2.04 29.15
N ALA A 147 -10.52 1.61 27.90
CA ALA A 147 -11.06 0.27 27.60
C ALA A 147 -10.18 -0.84 28.19
N ASN A 148 -10.82 -1.88 28.70
CA ASN A 148 -10.17 -3.07 29.20
C ASN A 148 -10.03 -4.16 28.12
N LYS A 149 -9.49 -5.32 28.48
CA LYS A 149 -9.25 -6.44 27.56
C LYS A 149 -10.55 -6.95 26.93
N GLU A 150 -11.61 -7.09 27.72
CA GLU A 150 -12.91 -7.59 27.30
C GLU A 150 -13.56 -6.65 26.26
N ASP A 151 -13.41 -5.34 26.45
CA ASP A 151 -13.89 -4.33 25.50
C ASP A 151 -13.18 -4.47 24.15
N ILE A 152 -11.85 -4.68 24.17
CA ILE A 152 -11.06 -4.89 22.95
C ILE A 152 -11.46 -6.20 22.27
N ILE A 153 -11.59 -7.31 23.01
CA ILE A 153 -12.05 -8.60 22.45
C ILE A 153 -13.41 -8.44 21.79
N GLY A 154 -14.37 -7.78 22.47
CA GLY A 154 -15.70 -7.49 21.94
C GLY A 154 -15.62 -6.75 20.59
N TYR A 155 -14.81 -5.71 20.52
CA TYR A 155 -14.60 -4.97 19.28
C TYR A 155 -13.99 -5.82 18.14
N LEU A 156 -12.98 -6.65 18.42
CA LEU A 156 -12.35 -7.51 17.43
C LEU A 156 -13.34 -8.55 16.90
N THR A 157 -14.19 -9.09 17.78
CA THR A 157 -15.27 -10.04 17.46
C THR A 157 -16.32 -9.38 16.57
N ASP A 158 -16.81 -8.20 16.92
CA ASP A 158 -17.79 -7.46 16.14
C ASP A 158 -17.28 -7.10 14.73
N LYS A 159 -15.98 -6.87 14.59
CA LYS A 159 -15.33 -6.63 13.31
C LYS A 159 -15.08 -7.90 12.50
N ASN A 160 -15.34 -9.07 13.08
CA ASN A 160 -15.15 -10.37 12.44
C ASN A 160 -13.77 -10.46 11.78
N LEU A 161 -12.71 -10.13 12.54
CA LEU A 161 -11.34 -10.24 12.06
C LEU A 161 -10.96 -11.73 11.95
N PRO A 162 -10.00 -12.08 11.09
CA PRO A 162 -9.53 -13.46 11.01
C PRO A 162 -8.83 -13.88 12.30
N GLY A 163 -9.43 -14.79 13.05
CA GLY A 163 -8.89 -15.30 14.31
C GLY A 163 -9.97 -16.02 15.12
N ASP A 164 -9.56 -16.72 16.14
CA ASP A 164 -10.38 -17.33 17.16
C ASP A 164 -10.25 -16.55 18.49
N GLU A 165 -10.86 -17.06 19.55
CA GLU A 165 -10.84 -16.45 20.89
C GLU A 165 -9.40 -16.33 21.44
N ILE A 166 -8.51 -17.27 21.15
CA ILE A 166 -7.11 -17.23 21.58
C ILE A 166 -6.38 -16.08 20.87
N VAL A 167 -6.54 -15.99 19.56
CA VAL A 167 -5.96 -14.89 18.75
C VAL A 167 -6.45 -13.53 19.24
N TYR A 168 -7.74 -13.40 19.56
CA TYR A 168 -8.28 -12.15 20.06
C TYR A 168 -7.78 -11.80 21.46
N SER A 169 -7.63 -12.80 22.33
CA SER A 169 -7.07 -12.61 23.67
C SER A 169 -5.63 -12.11 23.59
N ASP A 170 -4.76 -12.79 22.85
CA ASP A 170 -3.35 -12.41 22.70
C ASP A 170 -3.20 -11.02 22.04
N LEU A 171 -4.00 -10.76 21.01
CA LEU A 171 -3.97 -9.50 20.29
C LEU A 171 -4.48 -8.34 21.18
N SER A 172 -5.44 -8.60 22.06
CA SER A 172 -5.94 -7.59 23.01
C SER A 172 -4.89 -7.22 24.06
N ASP A 173 -4.13 -8.20 24.56
CA ASP A 173 -2.98 -7.95 25.46
C ASP A 173 -1.90 -7.13 24.72
N GLU A 174 -1.58 -7.47 23.47
CA GLU A 174 -0.64 -6.70 22.65
C GLU A 174 -1.10 -5.25 22.46
N ILE A 175 -2.39 -5.03 22.17
CA ILE A 175 -2.98 -3.69 21.93
C ILE A 175 -2.93 -2.84 23.20
N LEU A 176 -3.22 -3.41 24.37
CA LEU A 176 -3.16 -2.71 25.65
C LEU A 176 -1.73 -2.36 26.05
N CYS A 177 -0.76 -3.24 25.75
CA CYS A 177 0.66 -2.99 26.03
C CYS A 177 1.30 -2.05 25.00
N HIS A 178 0.87 -2.11 23.74
CA HIS A 178 1.46 -1.40 22.61
C HIS A 178 0.36 -0.82 21.72
N THR A 179 -0.12 0.37 22.09
CA THR A 179 -1.15 1.07 21.31
C THR A 179 -0.73 1.16 19.83
N PRO A 180 -1.56 0.67 18.89
CA PRO A 180 -1.22 0.72 17.47
C PRO A 180 -1.10 2.15 16.98
N GLU A 181 -0.17 2.39 16.03
CA GLU A 181 -0.10 3.66 15.33
C GLU A 181 -1.32 3.85 14.41
N GLN A 182 -1.66 5.09 14.12
CA GLN A 182 -2.74 5.38 13.18
C GLN A 182 -2.37 4.88 11.78
N GLY A 183 -3.10 3.91 11.28
CA GLY A 183 -3.03 3.46 9.89
C GLY A 183 -3.77 4.38 8.93
N TYR A 184 -3.41 4.35 7.67
CA TYR A 184 -4.01 5.23 6.65
C TYR A 184 -4.56 4.48 5.43
N LEU A 185 -4.47 3.16 5.40
CA LEU A 185 -5.12 2.36 4.38
C LEU A 185 -6.58 2.07 4.76
N THR A 186 -7.39 1.67 3.80
CA THR A 186 -8.76 1.25 4.05
C THR A 186 -8.96 -0.18 3.55
N VAL A 187 -9.30 -1.07 4.47
CA VAL A 187 -9.63 -2.47 4.16
C VAL A 187 -11.14 -2.63 4.12
N THR A 188 -11.69 -2.97 2.97
CA THR A 188 -13.12 -3.25 2.85
C THR A 188 -13.42 -4.66 3.35
N ASN A 189 -14.47 -4.80 4.16
CA ASN A 189 -14.93 -6.07 4.74
C ASN A 189 -16.02 -6.77 3.89
N ALA A 190 -16.04 -6.54 2.58
CA ALA A 190 -16.93 -7.29 1.69
C ALA A 190 -16.46 -8.75 1.59
N ASN A 191 -17.22 -9.61 0.89
CA ASN A 191 -16.91 -11.04 0.69
C ASN A 191 -15.47 -11.34 0.26
N GLN A 192 -14.73 -10.31 -0.15
CA GLN A 192 -13.33 -10.37 -0.48
C GLN A 192 -12.65 -9.09 0.01
N TRP A 193 -11.67 -9.22 0.89
CA TRP A 193 -10.89 -8.08 1.35
C TRP A 193 -10.20 -7.36 0.19
N ARG A 194 -10.45 -6.08 0.07
CA ARG A 194 -9.79 -5.18 -0.88
C ARG A 194 -9.06 -4.09 -0.12
N LEU A 195 -7.87 -3.76 -0.58
CA LEU A 195 -7.11 -2.64 -0.07
C LEU A 195 -7.41 -1.40 -0.92
N SER A 196 -8.05 -0.40 -0.32
CA SER A 196 -8.40 0.86 -0.98
C SER A 196 -7.39 1.94 -0.64
N TYR A 197 -6.95 2.67 -1.66
CA TYR A 197 -5.97 3.75 -1.56
C TYR A 197 -6.60 5.14 -1.62
N GLY A 198 -7.91 5.23 -1.81
CA GLY A 198 -8.63 6.48 -2.02
C GLY A 198 -8.45 7.54 -0.91
N ARG A 199 -8.16 7.09 0.33
CA ARG A 199 -7.83 7.98 1.45
C ARG A 199 -6.37 8.41 1.38
N VAL A 200 -5.44 7.46 1.34
CA VAL A 200 -4.00 7.71 1.51
C VAL A 200 -3.41 8.56 0.39
N ILE A 201 -3.89 8.41 -0.85
CA ILE A 201 -3.42 9.20 -2.00
C ILE A 201 -3.83 10.69 -1.96
N LYS A 202 -4.73 11.05 -1.06
CA LYS A 202 -5.24 12.43 -0.88
C LYS A 202 -4.78 13.08 0.41
N LEU A 203 -3.95 12.40 1.20
CA LEU A 203 -3.44 12.96 2.45
C LEU A 203 -2.42 14.07 2.16
N ASP A 204 -2.40 15.05 3.05
CA ASP A 204 -1.35 16.05 3.08
C ASP A 204 0.00 15.41 3.47
N ASN A 205 1.09 15.89 2.89
CA ASN A 205 2.46 15.50 3.23
C ASN A 205 2.86 15.86 4.68
N ALA A 206 2.05 16.61 5.40
CA ALA A 206 2.23 16.85 6.83
C ALA A 206 2.01 15.60 7.70
N VAL A 207 1.42 14.54 7.15
CA VAL A 207 1.23 13.28 7.86
C VAL A 207 2.53 12.50 7.88
N SER A 208 3.10 12.31 9.07
CA SER A 208 4.33 11.54 9.26
C SER A 208 4.14 10.09 8.80
N GLY A 209 5.11 9.58 8.04
CA GLY A 209 5.09 8.22 7.48
C GLY A 209 4.25 8.05 6.21
N VAL A 210 3.65 9.14 5.68
CA VAL A 210 2.99 9.15 4.37
C VAL A 210 3.59 10.27 3.52
N TRP A 211 3.94 9.96 2.30
CA TRP A 211 4.42 10.94 1.33
C TRP A 211 3.64 10.81 0.04
N ASN A 212 3.13 11.92 -0.45
CA ASN A 212 2.37 12.02 -1.69
C ASN A 212 3.06 12.95 -2.70
N TYR A 213 3.01 12.56 -3.95
CA TYR A 213 3.42 13.40 -5.08
C TYR A 213 2.35 13.29 -6.17
N GLY A 214 1.83 14.44 -6.62
CA GLY A 214 0.91 14.55 -7.75
C GLY A 214 1.65 15.05 -8.98
N TRP A 215 1.40 14.45 -10.13
CA TRP A 215 1.75 15.02 -11.43
C TRP A 215 0.58 15.88 -11.91
N ASN A 216 0.85 17.14 -12.18
CA ASN A 216 -0.12 18.09 -12.74
C ASN A 216 -0.25 17.91 -14.24
#